data_702ac16f5781cbb2a85bdbf5dad506aa
#
_entry.id   702ac16f5781cbb2a85bdbf5dad506aa
#
_cell.length_a   1.000
_cell.length_b   1.000
_cell.length_c   1.000
_cell.angle_alpha   90.00
_cell.angle_beta   90.00
_cell.angle_gamma   90.00
#
_symmetry.space_group_name_H-M   'P 1'
#
loop_
_entity.id
_entity.type
_entity.pdbx_description
1 polymer ?
#
loop_
_entity_poly.entity_id
_entity_poly.type
_entity_poly.pdbx_seq_one_letter_code
_entity_poly.pdbx_strand_id
1 'polypeptide(L)'
;MLAIIDYGVGNLFSLRASLHYIGTDTVVTNRKEDIKKADKLILPGVGAFEDAIAKLRDTGLVDTIVEETGKGKYLLGICLGMQLLFDRSCEYGEHAGLGLIKAEVRSEERRVGKECRS
;
A
#
# COMPACT_ATOMS: atom_id res chain seq x y z
N MET A 1 -9.85 -15.84 -2.55
CA MET A 1 -10.22 -14.80 -1.57
C MET A 1 -9.38 -13.56 -1.78
N LEU A 2 -9.99 -12.42 -1.81
CA LEU A 2 -9.31 -11.14 -1.94
C LEU A 2 -9.29 -10.44 -0.59
N ALA A 3 -8.13 -10.08 -0.10
CA ALA A 3 -7.98 -9.41 1.19
C ALA A 3 -7.63 -7.94 1.00
N ILE A 4 -8.35 -7.08 1.69
CA ILE A 4 -8.07 -5.66 1.77
C ILE A 4 -7.32 -5.43 3.07
N ILE A 5 -6.12 -4.88 2.98
CA ILE A 5 -5.28 -4.66 4.14
C ILE A 5 -5.77 -3.44 4.92
N ASP A 6 -6.18 -3.66 6.16
CA ASP A 6 -6.64 -2.61 7.07
C ASP A 6 -5.50 -2.20 7.99
N TYR A 7 -4.94 -1.03 7.74
CA TYR A 7 -3.89 -0.49 8.59
C TYR A 7 -4.25 0.92 9.11
N GLY A 8 -5.55 1.22 9.11
CA GLY A 8 -6.06 2.48 9.63
C GLY A 8 -6.06 3.63 8.64
N VAL A 9 -5.77 3.37 7.37
CA VAL A 9 -5.70 4.39 6.33
C VAL A 9 -6.46 3.90 5.10
N GLY A 10 -7.28 4.78 4.53
CA GLY A 10 -8.06 4.48 3.33
C GLY A 10 -9.55 4.41 3.61
N ASN A 11 -10.33 4.49 2.54
CA ASN A 11 -11.78 4.38 2.64
C ASN A 11 -12.20 2.93 2.39
N LEU A 12 -12.11 2.13 3.44
CA LEU A 12 -12.35 0.69 3.34
C LEU A 12 -13.80 0.35 3.00
N PHE A 13 -14.74 1.13 3.52
CA PHE A 13 -16.15 0.91 3.27
C PHE A 13 -16.49 1.06 1.78
N SER A 14 -16.07 2.17 1.17
CA SER A 14 -16.34 2.42 -0.24
C SER A 14 -15.64 1.41 -1.14
N LEU A 15 -14.41 1.04 -0.80
CA LEU A 15 -13.66 0.06 -1.57
C LEU A 15 -14.34 -1.31 -1.52
N ARG A 16 -14.74 -1.75 -0.35
CA ARG A 16 -15.42 -3.04 -0.16
C ARG A 16 -16.75 -3.05 -0.89
N ALA A 17 -17.52 -1.95 -0.81
CA ALA A 17 -18.80 -1.83 -1.49
C ALA A 17 -18.63 -1.89 -3.01
N SER A 18 -17.63 -1.22 -3.55
CA SER A 18 -17.35 -1.24 -4.99
C SER A 18 -17.00 -2.63 -5.49
N LEU A 19 -16.17 -3.36 -4.74
CA LEU A 19 -15.79 -4.72 -5.10
C LEU A 19 -16.98 -5.67 -5.01
N HIS A 20 -17.82 -5.52 -4.00
CA HIS A 20 -19.03 -6.30 -3.86
C HIS A 20 -19.96 -6.06 -5.04
N TYR A 21 -20.10 -4.80 -5.47
CA TYR A 21 -20.96 -4.43 -6.60
C TYR A 21 -20.55 -5.15 -7.88
N ILE A 22 -19.26 -5.34 -8.11
CA ILE A 22 -18.77 -6.07 -9.30
C ILE A 22 -18.70 -7.58 -9.10
N GLY A 23 -19.23 -8.07 -7.99
CA GLY A 23 -19.33 -9.51 -7.75
C GLY A 23 -18.12 -10.15 -7.08
N THR A 24 -17.25 -9.37 -6.46
CA THR A 24 -16.05 -9.87 -5.81
C THR A 24 -16.20 -9.84 -4.30
N ASP A 25 -16.07 -11.01 -3.67
CA ASP A 25 -16.08 -11.09 -2.21
C ASP A 25 -14.72 -10.74 -1.64
N THR A 26 -14.73 -9.95 -0.57
CA THR A 26 -13.51 -9.46 0.06
C THR A 26 -13.54 -9.67 1.56
N VAL A 27 -12.33 -9.75 2.13
CA VAL A 27 -12.12 -9.74 3.57
C VAL A 27 -11.28 -8.52 3.90
N VAL A 28 -11.77 -7.67 4.80
CA VAL A 28 -10.99 -6.55 5.33
C VAL A 28 -10.28 -7.06 6.57
N THR A 29 -8.95 -7.00 6.58
CA THR A 29 -8.19 -7.67 7.63
C THR A 29 -6.89 -6.95 7.95
N ASN A 30 -6.47 -7.08 9.22
CA ASN A 30 -5.14 -6.68 9.68
C ASN A 30 -4.38 -7.88 10.27
N ARG A 31 -4.80 -9.10 9.93
CA ARG A 31 -4.21 -10.33 10.47
C ARG A 31 -3.32 -11.01 9.45
N LYS A 32 -2.14 -11.42 9.90
CA LYS A 32 -1.18 -12.12 9.04
C LYS A 32 -1.75 -13.39 8.43
N GLU A 33 -2.55 -14.11 9.19
CA GLU A 33 -3.16 -15.37 8.74
C GLU A 33 -4.04 -15.15 7.53
N ASP A 34 -4.84 -14.08 7.54
CA ASP A 34 -5.73 -13.76 6.44
C ASP A 34 -4.95 -13.35 5.20
N ILE A 35 -3.88 -12.59 5.37
CA ILE A 35 -3.01 -12.18 4.27
C ILE A 35 -2.37 -13.41 3.63
N LYS A 36 -1.93 -14.37 4.43
CA LYS A 36 -1.32 -15.60 3.92
C LYS A 36 -2.31 -16.47 3.17
N LYS A 37 -3.57 -16.52 3.63
CA LYS A 37 -4.62 -17.31 3.00
C LYS A 37 -5.18 -16.69 1.73
N ALA A 38 -5.09 -15.37 1.60
CA ALA A 38 -5.68 -14.67 0.47
C ALA A 38 -4.96 -15.02 -0.83
N ASP A 39 -5.70 -15.04 -1.92
CA ASP A 39 -5.13 -15.25 -3.25
C ASP A 39 -4.55 -13.95 -3.79
N LYS A 40 -5.15 -12.82 -3.44
CA LYS A 40 -4.77 -11.49 -3.90
C LYS A 40 -4.93 -10.49 -2.78
N LEU A 41 -4.14 -9.43 -2.82
CA LEU A 41 -4.13 -8.39 -1.79
C LEU A 41 -4.42 -7.03 -2.39
N ILE A 42 -5.11 -6.19 -1.63
CA ILE A 42 -5.28 -4.77 -1.96
C ILE A 42 -4.71 -3.94 -0.82
N LEU A 43 -3.85 -3.00 -1.16
CA LEU A 43 -3.28 -2.03 -0.22
C LEU A 43 -3.87 -0.66 -0.53
N PRO A 44 -4.88 -0.22 0.21
CA PRO A 44 -5.45 1.11 0.03
C PRO A 44 -4.61 2.16 0.75
N GLY A 45 -4.88 3.43 0.48
CA GLY A 45 -4.25 4.50 1.22
C GLY A 45 -4.76 5.86 0.77
N VAL A 46 -4.82 6.78 1.72
CA VAL A 46 -5.13 8.20 1.48
C VAL A 46 -4.27 9.04 2.42
N GLY A 47 -4.05 10.30 2.06
CA GLY A 47 -3.28 11.21 2.89
C GLY A 47 -1.80 11.23 2.56
N ALA A 48 -0.98 11.52 3.54
CA ALA A 48 0.46 11.66 3.35
C ALA A 48 1.18 10.31 3.43
N PHE A 49 2.17 10.13 2.57
CA PHE A 49 2.98 8.92 2.53
C PHE A 49 3.61 8.61 3.89
N GLU A 50 4.18 9.63 4.54
CA GLU A 50 4.85 9.46 5.83
C GLU A 50 3.94 8.84 6.89
N ASP A 51 2.72 9.39 7.01
CA ASP A 51 1.75 8.88 7.99
C ASP A 51 1.31 7.47 7.67
N ALA A 52 1.05 7.21 6.40
CA ALA A 52 0.57 5.90 5.96
C ALA A 52 1.62 4.82 6.17
N ILE A 53 2.87 5.07 5.78
CA ILE A 53 3.92 4.07 5.92
C ILE A 53 4.21 3.79 7.40
N ALA A 54 4.14 4.82 8.26
CA ALA A 54 4.32 4.63 9.70
C ALA A 54 3.22 3.72 10.28
N LYS A 55 1.97 3.98 9.91
CA LYS A 55 0.85 3.15 10.37
C LYS A 55 0.95 1.72 9.87
N LEU A 56 1.37 1.53 8.63
CA LEU A 56 1.54 0.18 8.08
C LEU A 56 2.65 -0.56 8.82
N ARG A 57 3.76 0.09 9.11
CA ARG A 57 4.85 -0.52 9.88
C ARG A 57 4.42 -0.89 11.28
N ASP A 58 3.60 -0.05 11.91
CA ASP A 58 3.10 -0.31 13.27
C ASP A 58 2.23 -1.56 13.36
N THR A 59 1.58 -1.97 12.27
CA THR A 59 0.77 -3.19 12.26
C THR A 59 1.62 -4.46 12.30
N GLY A 60 2.90 -4.38 11.95
CA GLY A 60 3.76 -5.54 11.81
C GLY A 60 3.47 -6.37 10.56
N LEU A 61 2.69 -5.85 9.63
CA LEU A 61 2.30 -6.60 8.43
C LEU A 61 3.27 -6.47 7.26
N VAL A 62 4.20 -5.51 7.32
CA VAL A 62 5.10 -5.22 6.20
C VAL A 62 5.86 -6.46 5.74
N ASP A 63 6.47 -7.17 6.67
CA ASP A 63 7.25 -8.37 6.32
C ASP A 63 6.39 -9.45 5.68
N THR A 64 5.16 -9.62 6.18
CA THR A 64 4.23 -10.60 5.61
C THR A 64 3.82 -10.22 4.20
N ILE A 65 3.53 -8.94 3.96
CA ILE A 65 3.16 -8.44 2.63
C ILE A 65 4.32 -8.65 1.65
N VAL A 66 5.52 -8.27 2.04
CA VAL A 66 6.70 -8.42 1.19
C VAL A 66 6.98 -9.89 0.90
N GLU A 67 6.88 -10.75 1.92
CA GLU A 67 7.09 -12.17 1.76
C GLU A 67 6.07 -12.80 0.79
N GLU A 68 4.79 -12.50 0.97
CA GLU A 68 3.74 -13.08 0.14
C GLU A 68 3.80 -12.58 -1.30
N THR A 69 4.12 -11.31 -1.52
CA THR A 69 4.31 -10.79 -2.87
C THR A 69 5.57 -11.37 -3.53
N GLY A 70 6.60 -11.63 -2.74
CA GLY A 70 7.80 -12.31 -3.22
C GLY A 70 7.53 -13.74 -3.70
N LYS A 71 6.49 -14.37 -3.20
CA LYS A 71 6.05 -15.70 -3.66
C LYS A 71 5.18 -15.65 -4.91
N GLY A 72 4.88 -14.46 -5.42
CA GLY A 72 4.08 -14.29 -6.62
C GLY A 72 2.64 -13.88 -6.38
N LYS A 73 2.25 -13.60 -5.15
CA LYS A 73 0.89 -13.15 -4.86
C LYS A 73 0.68 -11.74 -5.40
N TYR A 74 -0.44 -11.51 -6.06
CA TYR A 74 -0.77 -10.20 -6.61
C TYR A 74 -1.10 -9.20 -5.51
N LEU A 75 -0.58 -7.98 -5.65
CA LEU A 75 -0.84 -6.87 -4.75
C LEU A 75 -1.22 -5.66 -5.58
N LEU A 76 -2.42 -5.13 -5.34
CA LEU A 76 -2.90 -3.92 -5.99
C LEU A 76 -2.83 -2.77 -5.01
N GLY A 77 -2.03 -1.75 -5.31
CA GLY A 77 -2.00 -0.51 -4.55
C GLY A 77 -2.99 0.48 -5.12
N ILE A 78 -3.82 1.09 -4.28
CA ILE A 78 -4.82 2.06 -4.70
C ILE A 78 -4.53 3.42 -4.07
N CYS A 79 -4.46 4.46 -4.91
CA CYS A 79 -4.15 5.84 -4.48
C CYS A 79 -2.81 5.86 -3.75
N LEU A 80 -2.77 6.39 -2.53
CA LEU A 80 -1.53 6.41 -1.74
C LEU A 80 -0.96 5.00 -1.51
N GLY A 81 -1.82 3.98 -1.45
CA GLY A 81 -1.37 2.59 -1.34
C GLY A 81 -0.44 2.18 -2.47
N MET A 82 -0.69 2.67 -3.69
CA MET A 82 0.22 2.44 -4.82
C MET A 82 1.59 3.07 -4.57
N GLN A 83 1.61 4.28 -4.00
CA GLN A 83 2.87 4.97 -3.72
C GLN A 83 3.69 4.24 -2.65
N LEU A 84 3.04 3.56 -1.71
CA LEU A 84 3.74 2.81 -0.67
C LEU A 84 4.54 1.63 -1.23
N LEU A 85 4.24 1.17 -2.43
CA LEU A 85 4.96 0.08 -3.09
C LEU A 85 6.35 0.51 -3.57
N PHE A 86 6.57 1.79 -3.73
CA PHE A 86 7.81 2.34 -4.26
C PHE A 86 8.93 2.30 -3.21
N ASP A 87 10.16 2.53 -3.66
CA ASP A 87 11.31 2.53 -2.77
C ASP A 87 11.25 3.65 -1.74
N ARG A 88 10.83 4.85 -2.17
CA ARG A 88 10.81 6.01 -1.29
C ARG A 88 9.91 7.12 -1.82
N SER A 89 9.59 8.06 -0.94
CA SER A 89 8.84 9.26 -1.28
C SER A 89 9.65 10.50 -0.95
N CYS A 90 9.52 11.53 -1.79
CA CYS A 90 10.16 12.83 -1.59
C CYS A 90 9.17 13.96 -1.33
N GLU A 91 7.92 13.65 -1.03
CA GLU A 91 6.88 14.67 -0.87
C GLU A 91 7.15 15.63 0.29
N TYR A 92 7.50 15.12 1.45
CA TYR A 92 7.74 15.90 2.66
C TYR A 92 9.05 15.45 3.30
N GLY A 93 10.11 15.42 2.50
CA GLY A 93 11.35 14.78 2.87
C GLY A 93 11.43 13.40 2.24
N GLU A 94 12.43 12.65 2.59
CA GLU A 94 12.65 11.33 2.02
C GLU A 94 12.19 10.25 2.99
N HIS A 95 11.25 9.42 2.55
CA HIS A 95 10.68 8.35 3.36
C HIS A 95 10.72 7.04 2.58
N ALA A 96 11.18 5.99 3.23
CA ALA A 96 11.26 4.67 2.61
C ALA A 96 9.89 4.01 2.52
N GLY A 97 9.57 3.46 1.35
CA GLY A 97 8.39 2.66 1.13
C GLY A 97 8.67 1.17 1.27
N LEU A 98 7.84 0.34 0.65
CA LEU A 98 7.99 -1.12 0.71
C LEU A 98 9.08 -1.65 -0.21
N GLY A 99 9.50 -0.86 -1.19
CA GLY A 99 10.57 -1.27 -2.11
C GLY A 99 10.19 -2.37 -3.10
N LEU A 100 8.90 -2.59 -3.32
CA LEU A 100 8.44 -3.61 -4.28
C LEU A 100 8.57 -3.13 -5.72
N ILE A 101 8.56 -1.82 -5.92
CA ILE A 101 8.78 -1.18 -7.22
C ILE A 101 9.93 -0.19 -7.05
N LYS A 102 10.97 -0.35 -7.85
CA LYS A 102 12.15 0.53 -7.77
C LYS A 102 11.86 1.85 -8.45
N ALA A 103 11.29 2.77 -7.70
CA ALA A 103 10.96 4.10 -8.15
C ALA A 103 10.78 4.99 -6.93
N GLU A 104 10.62 6.28 -7.17
CA GLU A 104 10.37 7.23 -6.08
C GLU A 104 9.16 8.08 -6.37
N VAL A 105 8.46 8.46 -5.30
CA VAL A 105 7.33 9.37 -5.37
C VAL A 105 7.85 10.79 -5.27
N ARG A 106 7.45 11.64 -6.20
CA ARG A 106 7.88 13.03 -6.25
C ARG A 106 6.68 13.98 -6.28
N SER A 107 6.89 15.15 -5.70
CA SER A 107 5.96 16.25 -5.85
C SER A 107 6.01 16.80 -7.28
N GLU A 108 4.87 17.22 -7.81
CA GLU A 108 4.79 17.80 -9.15
C GLU A 108 5.73 19.00 -9.31
N GLU A 109 5.83 19.85 -8.29
CA GLU A 109 6.69 21.02 -8.33
C GLU A 109 8.18 20.69 -8.46
N ARG A 110 8.57 19.50 -8.05
CA ARG A 110 9.97 19.09 -8.09
C ARG A 110 10.48 18.70 -9.46
N ARG A 111 9.60 18.60 -10.43
CA ARG A 111 9.99 18.27 -11.80
C ARG A 111 10.74 19.40 -12.47
N VAL A 112 10.64 20.62 -11.94
CA VAL A 112 11.28 21.79 -12.52
C VAL A 112 12.60 22.05 -11.80
N GLY A 113 13.65 21.44 -12.32
CA GLY A 113 15.01 21.70 -11.89
C GLY A 113 15.47 21.10 -10.58
N LYS A 114 14.65 20.30 -9.92
CA LYS A 114 15.00 19.63 -8.68
C LYS A 114 14.64 18.17 -8.69
N GLU A 115 15.50 17.35 -8.16
CA GLU A 115 15.29 15.93 -8.00
C GLU A 115 15.41 15.55 -6.53
N CYS A 116 14.71 14.47 -6.15
CA CYS A 116 14.90 13.89 -4.84
C CYS A 116 16.25 13.22 -4.80
N ARG A 117 17.07 13.57 -3.81
CA ARG A 117 18.37 12.99 -3.59
C ARG A 117 18.47 12.48 -2.17
N SER A 118 18.98 11.32 -2.04
CA SER A 118 19.24 10.75 -0.71
C SER A 118 20.60 11.16 -0.20
#